data_dea89d689f023deced272f4e401a14a6
#
_entry.id   dea89d689f023deced272f4e401a14a6
#
_cell.length_a   1.000
_cell.length_b   1.000
_cell.length_c   1.000
_cell.angle_alpha   90.00
_cell.angle_beta   90.00
_cell.angle_gamma   90.00
#
_symmetry.space_group_name_H-M   'P 1'
#
loop_
_entity.id
_entity.type
_entity.pdbx_description
1 polymer ?
#
loop_
_entity_poly.entity_id
_entity_poly.type
_entity_poly.pdbx_seq_one_letter_code
_entity_poly.pdbx_strand_id
1 'polypeptide(L)'
;MKNMKQCEKLEKRKRELENWIRKAYDATGNSIIEGYRAHFKRWKKTYPIEFQIKTIRKGGAFPKVSVLVDSMFMAELKNRILTSGHDLDEIRGDLIFDVSRGGERYVKLNGEEQGAKAGDVLLRDGEGLLATVLFGPARRTSITPETRNVLYLAWCPYGIGEELIRGHLEDIRSNLELAYETLEVGIGIYV
;
A
#
# COMPACT_ATOMS: atom_id res chain seq x y z
N MET A 1 17.86 6.34 -7.28
CA MET A 1 17.94 5.51 -6.04
C MET A 1 18.02 4.05 -6.45
N LYS A 2 18.77 3.16 -5.81
CA LYS A 2 18.77 1.72 -6.10
C LYS A 2 17.91 1.03 -5.06
N ASN A 3 16.93 0.21 -5.46
CA ASN A 3 16.10 -0.52 -4.52
C ASN A 3 16.95 -1.56 -3.78
N MET A 4 17.09 -1.38 -2.47
CA MET A 4 17.86 -2.29 -1.61
C MET A 4 16.98 -3.42 -1.11
N LYS A 5 17.54 -4.63 -1.05
CA LYS A 5 16.81 -5.79 -0.53
C LYS A 5 16.59 -5.68 0.99
N GLN A 6 17.54 -5.11 1.72
CA GLN A 6 17.49 -4.99 3.18
C GLN A 6 18.26 -3.75 3.66
N CYS A 7 17.83 -3.22 4.82
CA CYS A 7 18.51 -2.18 5.57
C CYS A 7 18.37 -2.49 7.07
N GLU A 8 19.47 -2.54 7.80
CA GLU A 8 19.49 -2.93 9.22
C GLU A 8 18.64 -2.00 10.11
N LYS A 9 18.70 -0.68 9.87
CA LYS A 9 17.89 0.29 10.61
C LYS A 9 16.39 0.08 10.38
N LEU A 10 16.00 -0.22 9.14
CA LEU A 10 14.61 -0.52 8.79
C LEU A 10 14.16 -1.84 9.43
N GLU A 11 15.00 -2.88 9.41
CA GLU A 11 14.70 -4.17 10.06
C GLU A 11 14.54 -4.03 11.59
N LYS A 12 15.29 -3.13 12.22
CA LYS A 12 15.10 -2.80 13.64
C LYS A 12 13.73 -2.17 13.87
N ARG A 13 13.36 -1.15 13.09
CA ARG A 13 12.06 -0.48 13.19
C ARG A 13 10.90 -1.45 12.90
N LYS A 14 11.05 -2.41 11.97
CA LYS A 14 10.06 -3.47 11.71
C LYS A 14 9.81 -4.31 12.96
N ARG A 15 10.85 -4.76 13.65
CA ARG A 15 10.72 -5.53 14.90
C ARG A 15 10.03 -4.75 16.01
N GLU A 16 10.31 -3.44 16.11
CA GLU A 16 9.65 -2.56 17.08
C GLU A 16 8.14 -2.45 16.76
N LEU A 17 7.78 -2.28 15.49
CA LEU A 17 6.39 -2.26 15.04
C LEU A 17 5.67 -3.58 15.29
N GLU A 18 6.30 -4.73 15.00
CA GLU A 18 5.75 -6.05 15.31
C GLU A 18 5.48 -6.23 16.80
N ASN A 19 6.42 -5.80 17.65
CA ASN A 19 6.26 -5.87 19.10
C ASN A 19 5.12 -4.98 19.59
N TRP A 20 4.97 -3.78 19.03
CA TRP A 20 3.84 -2.91 19.32
C TRP A 20 2.51 -3.54 18.90
N ILE A 21 2.44 -4.12 17.68
CA ILE A 21 1.23 -4.80 17.19
C ILE A 21 0.85 -5.96 18.13
N ARG A 22 1.81 -6.74 18.60
CA ARG A 22 1.54 -7.86 19.52
C ARG A 22 0.99 -7.41 20.87
N LYS A 23 1.43 -6.25 21.38
CA LYS A 23 1.15 -5.82 22.75
C LYS A 23 0.01 -4.82 22.87
N ALA A 24 -0.07 -3.88 21.92
CA ALA A 24 -0.87 -2.65 22.09
C ALA A 24 -1.84 -2.37 20.93
N TYR A 25 -1.87 -3.20 19.89
CA TYR A 25 -2.77 -2.92 18.78
C TYR A 25 -4.24 -3.08 19.16
N ASP A 26 -4.99 -2.01 19.02
CA ASP A 26 -6.44 -1.98 19.16
C ASP A 26 -7.10 -1.48 17.87
N ALA A 27 -8.10 -2.23 17.41
CA ALA A 27 -8.91 -1.91 16.22
C ALA A 27 -10.31 -1.36 16.59
N THR A 28 -10.63 -1.28 17.87
CA THR A 28 -11.98 -0.93 18.33
C THR A 28 -12.31 0.52 17.98
N GLY A 29 -13.46 0.72 17.33
CA GLY A 29 -13.97 2.06 16.98
C GLY A 29 -13.11 2.85 15.97
N ASN A 30 -12.23 2.18 15.23
CA ASN A 30 -11.40 2.85 14.23
C ASN A 30 -12.14 3.05 12.91
N SER A 31 -12.48 4.30 12.59
CA SER A 31 -13.28 4.68 11.41
C SER A 31 -12.61 4.25 10.09
N ILE A 32 -11.28 4.26 10.02
CA ILE A 32 -10.52 3.82 8.83
C ILE A 32 -10.78 2.34 8.57
N ILE A 33 -10.66 1.50 9.60
CA ILE A 33 -10.90 0.06 9.48
C ILE A 33 -12.35 -0.21 9.09
N GLU A 34 -13.31 0.49 9.69
CA GLU A 34 -14.74 0.32 9.37
C GLU A 34 -15.04 0.72 7.91
N GLY A 35 -14.44 1.79 7.40
CA GLY A 35 -14.56 2.18 5.99
C GLY A 35 -14.08 1.08 5.04
N TYR A 36 -12.89 0.50 5.29
CA TYR A 36 -12.40 -0.62 4.49
C TYR A 36 -13.25 -1.89 4.65
N ARG A 37 -13.65 -2.23 5.87
CA ARG A 37 -14.54 -3.39 6.11
C ARG A 37 -15.83 -3.28 5.31
N ALA A 38 -16.46 -2.10 5.30
CA ALA A 38 -17.67 -1.84 4.52
C ALA A 38 -17.42 -2.04 3.02
N HIS A 39 -16.29 -1.53 2.50
CA HIS A 39 -15.89 -1.71 1.10
C HIS A 39 -15.69 -3.20 0.77
N PHE A 40 -14.80 -3.90 1.48
CA PHE A 40 -14.45 -5.29 1.19
C PHE A 40 -15.61 -6.27 1.38
N LYS A 41 -16.50 -6.03 2.35
CA LYS A 41 -17.69 -6.85 2.63
C LYS A 41 -18.64 -6.95 1.44
N ARG A 42 -18.72 -5.91 0.59
CA ARG A 42 -19.56 -5.92 -0.64
C ARG A 42 -19.23 -7.10 -1.56
N TRP A 43 -18.00 -7.57 -1.55
CA TRP A 43 -17.54 -8.73 -2.35
C TRP A 43 -17.17 -9.95 -1.50
N LYS A 44 -17.63 -10.01 -0.25
CA LYS A 44 -17.35 -11.11 0.70
C LYS A 44 -15.84 -11.31 0.92
N LYS A 45 -15.07 -10.22 0.92
CA LYS A 45 -13.63 -10.21 1.17
C LYS A 45 -13.30 -9.60 2.53
N THR A 46 -12.14 -9.96 3.04
CA THR A 46 -11.58 -9.39 4.27
C THR A 46 -10.57 -8.30 3.93
N TYR A 47 -10.57 -7.24 4.71
CA TYR A 47 -9.60 -6.18 4.62
C TYR A 47 -8.18 -6.72 4.89
N PRO A 48 -7.22 -6.62 3.94
CA PRO A 48 -5.95 -7.34 4.00
C PRO A 48 -5.09 -7.04 5.23
N ILE A 49 -5.10 -5.79 5.69
CA ILE A 49 -4.28 -5.36 6.85
C ILE A 49 -4.73 -6.09 8.13
N GLU A 50 -6.00 -6.37 8.31
CA GLU A 50 -6.47 -7.14 9.47
C GLU A 50 -5.93 -8.57 9.48
N PHE A 51 -5.80 -9.19 8.31
CA PHE A 51 -5.20 -10.51 8.18
C PHE A 51 -3.71 -10.48 8.56
N GLN A 52 -2.97 -9.47 8.10
CA GLN A 52 -1.55 -9.30 8.40
C GLN A 52 -1.33 -9.05 9.89
N ILE A 53 -2.12 -8.16 10.51
CA ILE A 53 -2.09 -7.89 11.95
C ILE A 53 -2.36 -9.16 12.75
N LYS A 54 -3.38 -9.93 12.37
CA LYS A 54 -3.69 -11.21 13.01
C LYS A 54 -2.53 -12.21 12.93
N THR A 55 -1.84 -12.23 11.78
CA THR A 55 -0.65 -13.07 11.58
C THR A 55 0.48 -12.67 12.51
N ILE A 56 0.79 -11.38 12.61
CA ILE A 56 1.83 -10.86 13.52
C ILE A 56 1.49 -11.13 14.98
N ARG A 57 0.23 -10.95 15.38
CA ARG A 57 -0.23 -11.23 16.76
C ARG A 57 -0.11 -12.71 17.13
N LYS A 58 -0.18 -13.62 16.16
CA LYS A 58 0.03 -15.06 16.35
C LYS A 58 1.51 -15.49 16.32
N GLY A 59 2.44 -14.54 16.32
CA GLY A 59 3.88 -14.80 16.30
C GLY A 59 4.51 -14.85 14.90
N GLY A 60 3.72 -14.63 13.84
CA GLY A 60 4.25 -14.46 12.49
C GLY A 60 5.12 -13.20 12.35
N ALA A 61 5.96 -13.17 11.33
CA ALA A 61 6.82 -12.05 11.01
C ALA A 61 6.28 -11.23 9.85
N PHE A 62 6.76 -10.00 9.76
CA PHE A 62 6.57 -9.13 8.63
C PHE A 62 7.19 -9.73 7.36
N PRO A 63 6.55 -9.64 6.19
CA PRO A 63 7.18 -10.06 4.96
C PRO A 63 8.45 -9.24 4.69
N LYS A 64 9.45 -9.89 4.07
CA LYS A 64 10.69 -9.25 3.63
C LYS A 64 10.73 -9.27 2.12
N VAL A 65 10.51 -8.11 1.50
CA VAL A 65 10.49 -7.97 0.04
C VAL A 65 11.66 -7.09 -0.41
N SER A 66 11.59 -5.81 -0.14
CA SER A 66 12.63 -4.82 -0.41
C SER A 66 12.40 -3.59 0.45
N VAL A 67 13.39 -2.72 0.56
CA VAL A 67 13.27 -1.49 1.35
C VAL A 67 12.08 -0.63 0.88
N LEU A 68 11.86 -0.49 -0.43
CA LEU A 68 10.74 0.28 -0.96
C LEU A 68 9.39 -0.31 -0.56
N VAL A 69 9.21 -1.63 -0.70
CA VAL A 69 7.96 -2.31 -0.38
C VAL A 69 7.76 -2.39 1.13
N ASP A 70 8.79 -2.71 1.89
CA ASP A 70 8.73 -2.87 3.33
C ASP A 70 8.38 -1.54 4.03
N SER A 71 8.93 -0.41 3.53
CA SER A 71 8.62 0.94 4.05
C SER A 71 7.15 1.29 3.94
N MET A 72 6.52 0.95 2.82
CA MET A 72 5.09 1.11 2.59
C MET A 72 4.28 0.20 3.52
N PHE A 73 4.58 -1.11 3.57
CA PHE A 73 3.86 -2.06 4.42
C PHE A 73 3.91 -1.72 5.90
N MET A 74 5.03 -1.18 6.38
CA MET A 74 5.14 -0.72 7.77
C MET A 74 4.16 0.41 8.06
N ALA A 75 4.05 1.39 7.17
CA ALA A 75 3.11 2.50 7.30
C ALA A 75 1.65 2.00 7.22
N GLU A 76 1.34 1.07 6.31
CA GLU A 76 0.02 0.44 6.23
C GLU A 76 -0.40 -0.21 7.55
N LEU A 77 0.48 -1.00 8.16
CA LEU A 77 0.18 -1.69 9.43
C LEU A 77 0.05 -0.73 10.60
N LYS A 78 0.87 0.34 10.62
CA LYS A 78 0.82 1.37 11.66
C LYS A 78 -0.47 2.18 11.56
N ASN A 79 -0.79 2.67 10.36
CA ASN A 79 -1.84 3.66 10.13
C ASN A 79 -3.15 3.06 9.62
N ARG A 80 -3.14 1.78 9.22
CA ARG A 80 -4.32 1.07 8.70
C ARG A 80 -4.85 1.64 7.38
N ILE A 81 -3.98 2.25 6.57
CA ILE A 81 -4.32 2.84 5.27
C ILE A 81 -3.68 1.98 4.18
N LEU A 82 -4.51 1.40 3.30
CA LEU A 82 -4.01 0.66 2.14
C LEU A 82 -3.22 1.58 1.21
N THR A 83 -2.12 1.06 0.72
CA THR A 83 -1.24 1.79 -0.17
C THR A 83 -0.81 0.87 -1.31
N SER A 84 -0.76 1.36 -2.52
CA SER A 84 -0.07 0.68 -3.62
C SER A 84 1.24 1.39 -3.94
N GLY A 85 2.27 0.60 -4.24
CA GLY A 85 3.56 1.10 -4.70
C GLY A 85 3.77 0.73 -6.16
N HIS A 86 4.19 1.70 -6.96
CA HIS A 86 4.40 1.54 -8.40
C HIS A 86 5.78 2.07 -8.80
N ASP A 87 6.42 1.40 -9.74
CA ASP A 87 7.57 1.94 -10.47
C ASP A 87 7.08 3.12 -11.30
N LEU A 88 7.52 4.33 -10.96
CA LEU A 88 7.08 5.55 -11.60
C LEU A 88 7.55 5.61 -13.06
N ASP A 89 8.70 4.99 -13.37
CA ASP A 89 9.27 4.97 -14.72
C ASP A 89 8.47 4.07 -15.68
N GLU A 90 7.60 3.21 -15.14
CA GLU A 90 6.70 2.32 -15.89
C GLU A 90 5.28 2.87 -16.09
N ILE A 91 4.97 4.05 -15.56
CA ILE A 91 3.68 4.72 -15.73
C ILE A 91 3.66 5.47 -17.06
N ARG A 92 2.55 5.42 -17.79
CA ARG A 92 2.39 6.00 -19.12
C ARG A 92 1.21 6.96 -19.18
N GLY A 93 1.52 8.24 -19.30
CA GLY A 93 0.51 9.32 -19.40
C GLY A 93 -0.11 9.67 -18.05
N ASP A 94 -1.32 10.17 -18.08
CA ASP A 94 -2.02 10.68 -16.90
C ASP A 94 -2.52 9.55 -16.00
N LEU A 95 -2.45 9.79 -14.70
CA LEU A 95 -3.04 8.91 -13.70
C LEU A 95 -4.52 9.27 -13.49
N ILE A 96 -5.38 8.27 -13.60
CA ILE A 96 -6.82 8.43 -13.47
C ILE A 96 -7.33 7.52 -12.37
N PHE A 97 -7.92 8.13 -11.34
CA PHE A 97 -8.77 7.44 -10.38
C PHE A 97 -10.16 7.26 -10.96
N ASP A 98 -10.70 6.05 -10.88
CA ASP A 98 -12.01 5.75 -11.41
C ASP A 98 -12.71 4.67 -10.58
N VAL A 99 -13.97 4.44 -10.88
CA VAL A 99 -14.73 3.32 -10.34
C VAL A 99 -14.96 2.33 -11.46
N SER A 100 -14.56 1.07 -11.25
CA SER A 100 -14.73 0.00 -12.22
C SER A 100 -16.18 -0.20 -12.59
N ARG A 101 -16.44 -0.34 -13.90
CA ARG A 101 -17.74 -0.76 -14.45
C ARG A 101 -17.86 -2.28 -14.52
N GLY A 102 -16.76 -3.01 -14.26
CA GLY A 102 -16.61 -4.43 -14.46
C GLY A 102 -16.17 -4.76 -15.89
N GLY A 103 -15.31 -5.78 -16.00
CA GLY A 103 -14.78 -6.22 -17.30
C GLY A 103 -13.37 -5.74 -17.60
N GLU A 104 -12.87 -4.72 -16.93
CA GLU A 104 -11.46 -4.29 -17.00
C GLU A 104 -10.57 -5.41 -16.47
N ARG A 105 -9.45 -5.67 -17.14
CA ARG A 105 -8.54 -6.77 -16.80
C ARG A 105 -7.10 -6.29 -16.68
N TYR A 106 -6.34 -6.95 -15.83
CA TYR A 106 -4.90 -6.75 -15.69
C TYR A 106 -4.22 -8.00 -15.17
N VAL A 107 -2.90 -8.07 -15.27
CA VAL A 107 -2.09 -9.16 -14.72
C VAL A 107 -1.60 -8.77 -13.34
N LYS A 108 -1.90 -9.58 -12.32
CA LYS A 108 -1.42 -9.41 -10.95
C LYS A 108 0.07 -9.73 -10.81
N LEU A 109 0.64 -9.41 -9.64
CA LEU A 109 2.04 -9.69 -9.30
C LEU A 109 2.42 -11.17 -9.47
N ASN A 110 1.49 -12.09 -9.20
CA ASN A 110 1.71 -13.54 -9.33
C ASN A 110 1.58 -14.05 -10.79
N GLY A 111 1.32 -13.17 -11.76
CA GLY A 111 1.18 -13.50 -13.17
C GLY A 111 -0.21 -13.94 -13.60
N GLU A 112 -1.17 -14.03 -12.70
CA GLU A 112 -2.55 -14.38 -13.04
C GLU A 112 -3.33 -13.18 -13.57
N GLU A 113 -4.19 -13.43 -14.58
CA GLU A 113 -5.16 -12.42 -14.98
C GLU A 113 -6.21 -12.17 -13.89
N GLN A 114 -6.52 -10.89 -13.69
CA GLN A 114 -7.54 -10.45 -12.76
C GLN A 114 -8.52 -9.50 -13.42
N GLY A 115 -9.80 -9.81 -13.32
CA GLY A 115 -10.88 -8.88 -13.68
C GLY A 115 -11.23 -7.97 -12.51
N ALA A 116 -11.35 -6.67 -12.76
CA ALA A 116 -11.90 -5.72 -11.81
C ALA A 116 -13.39 -6.00 -11.57
N LYS A 117 -13.87 -5.69 -10.37
CA LYS A 117 -15.28 -5.85 -10.00
C LYS A 117 -16.01 -4.51 -10.17
N ALA A 118 -17.21 -4.54 -10.73
CA ALA A 118 -18.05 -3.34 -10.81
C ALA A 118 -18.21 -2.70 -9.42
N GLY A 119 -17.95 -1.39 -9.34
CA GLY A 119 -18.00 -0.63 -8.10
C GLY A 119 -16.73 -0.68 -7.23
N ASP A 120 -15.67 -1.38 -7.66
CA ASP A 120 -14.34 -1.30 -7.04
C ASP A 120 -13.62 -0.02 -7.49
N VAL A 121 -12.81 0.55 -6.63
CA VAL A 121 -11.99 1.72 -6.96
C VAL A 121 -10.71 1.26 -7.63
N LEU A 122 -10.33 1.92 -8.69
CA LEU A 122 -9.16 1.57 -9.49
C LEU A 122 -8.30 2.80 -9.80
N LEU A 123 -7.03 2.51 -10.07
CA LEU A 123 -6.07 3.43 -10.67
C LEU A 123 -5.70 2.91 -12.05
N ARG A 124 -5.67 3.78 -13.04
CA ARG A 124 -5.21 3.47 -14.40
C ARG A 124 -4.40 4.61 -14.98
N ASP A 125 -3.64 4.27 -15.99
CA ASP A 125 -2.93 5.22 -16.87
C ASP A 125 -3.34 5.04 -18.34
N GLY A 126 -2.55 5.56 -19.27
CA GLY A 126 -2.81 5.45 -20.70
C GLY A 126 -2.75 4.03 -21.27
N GLU A 127 -2.10 3.08 -20.57
CA GLU A 127 -1.96 1.69 -21.03
C GLU A 127 -2.90 0.71 -20.32
N GLY A 128 -3.52 1.12 -19.18
CA GLY A 128 -4.48 0.27 -18.50
C GLY A 128 -4.43 0.34 -16.97
N LEU A 129 -4.93 -0.72 -16.31
CA LEU A 129 -5.01 -0.75 -14.86
C LEU A 129 -3.62 -0.87 -14.21
N LEU A 130 -3.39 -0.01 -13.20
CA LEU A 130 -2.24 -0.09 -12.30
C LEU A 130 -2.57 -0.82 -11.01
N ALA A 131 -3.77 -0.62 -10.48
CA ALA A 131 -4.22 -1.28 -9.27
C ALA A 131 -5.74 -1.21 -9.09
N THR A 132 -6.28 -2.09 -8.26
CA THR A 132 -7.62 -1.95 -7.66
C THR A 132 -7.55 -2.11 -6.16
N VAL A 133 -8.49 -1.53 -5.43
CA VAL A 133 -8.52 -1.67 -3.96
C VAL A 133 -8.73 -3.13 -3.54
N LEU A 134 -9.58 -3.88 -4.25
CA LEU A 134 -9.89 -5.27 -3.91
C LEU A 134 -8.78 -6.27 -4.19
N PHE A 135 -7.95 -6.04 -5.20
CA PHE A 135 -7.04 -7.07 -5.71
C PHE A 135 -5.58 -6.63 -5.75
N GLY A 136 -5.31 -5.36 -5.45
CA GLY A 136 -3.96 -4.80 -5.39
C GLY A 136 -3.36 -4.46 -6.75
N PRO A 137 -2.03 -4.27 -6.80
CA PRO A 137 -1.34 -3.71 -7.96
C PRO A 137 -1.16 -4.67 -9.13
N ALA A 138 -1.05 -4.08 -10.32
CA ALA A 138 -0.67 -4.75 -11.55
C ALA A 138 0.83 -5.07 -11.56
N ARG A 139 1.18 -6.17 -12.25
CA ARG A 139 2.58 -6.59 -12.45
C ARG A 139 3.38 -5.58 -13.27
N ARG A 140 2.74 -4.93 -14.24
CA ARG A 140 3.40 -4.01 -15.19
C ARG A 140 4.17 -2.90 -14.49
N THR A 141 3.57 -2.29 -13.48
CA THR A 141 4.16 -1.18 -12.72
C THR A 141 4.65 -1.60 -11.33
N SER A 142 4.90 -2.89 -11.12
CA SER A 142 5.37 -3.38 -9.83
C SER A 142 6.77 -2.89 -9.49
N ILE A 143 7.01 -2.65 -8.21
CA ILE A 143 8.35 -2.35 -7.70
C ILE A 143 9.25 -3.58 -7.88
N THR A 144 10.37 -3.38 -8.57
CA THR A 144 11.40 -4.40 -8.86
C THR A 144 12.75 -4.01 -8.21
N PRO A 145 13.77 -4.88 -8.25
CA PRO A 145 15.13 -4.50 -7.81
C PRO A 145 15.72 -3.33 -8.59
N GLU A 146 15.26 -3.11 -9.82
CA GLU A 146 15.73 -2.06 -10.73
C GLU A 146 15.03 -0.71 -10.49
N THR A 147 13.87 -0.69 -9.82
CA THR A 147 13.08 0.52 -9.54
C THR A 147 13.91 1.59 -8.83
N ARG A 148 13.89 2.79 -9.36
CA ARG A 148 14.61 3.98 -8.83
C ARG A 148 13.67 5.09 -8.41
N ASN A 149 12.60 5.29 -9.13
CA ASN A 149 11.56 6.26 -8.88
C ASN A 149 10.28 5.52 -8.51
N VAL A 150 9.65 5.90 -7.40
CA VAL A 150 8.50 5.16 -6.89
C VAL A 150 7.34 6.12 -6.60
N LEU A 151 6.15 5.71 -7.03
CA LEU A 151 4.89 6.33 -6.63
C LEU A 151 4.24 5.47 -5.55
N TYR A 152 3.94 6.07 -4.39
CA TYR A 152 3.05 5.47 -3.39
C TYR A 152 1.70 6.18 -3.42
N LEU A 153 0.65 5.39 -3.50
CA LEU A 153 -0.71 5.88 -3.56
C LEU A 153 -1.52 5.33 -2.39
N ALA A 154 -1.98 6.19 -1.51
CA ALA A 154 -2.84 5.83 -0.39
C ALA A 154 -4.32 5.81 -0.82
N TRP A 155 -5.01 4.69 -0.57
CA TRP A 155 -6.41 4.45 -0.94
C TRP A 155 -7.35 4.79 0.22
N CYS A 156 -7.56 6.06 0.49
CA CYS A 156 -8.26 6.48 1.69
C CYS A 156 -9.78 6.35 1.58
N PRO A 157 -10.47 5.71 2.56
CA PRO A 157 -11.91 5.79 2.67
C PRO A 157 -12.40 7.23 2.84
N TYR A 158 -13.60 7.52 2.35
CA TYR A 158 -14.22 8.83 2.51
C TYR A 158 -14.30 9.24 3.99
N GLY A 159 -14.04 10.51 4.27
CA GLY A 159 -14.13 11.10 5.62
C GLY A 159 -12.86 10.97 6.48
N ILE A 160 -11.77 10.44 5.93
CA ILE A 160 -10.46 10.49 6.61
C ILE A 160 -9.88 11.89 6.45
N GLY A 161 -9.48 12.51 7.58
CA GLY A 161 -8.89 13.85 7.57
C GLY A 161 -7.51 13.88 6.87
N GLU A 162 -7.24 14.99 6.19
CA GLU A 162 -5.98 15.21 5.45
C GLU A 162 -4.74 15.00 6.32
N GLU A 163 -4.77 15.40 7.58
CA GLU A 163 -3.66 15.24 8.53
C GLU A 163 -3.26 13.76 8.71
N LEU A 164 -4.25 12.86 8.81
CA LEU A 164 -3.99 11.42 8.91
C LEU A 164 -3.39 10.84 7.63
N ILE A 165 -3.86 11.31 6.48
CA ILE A 165 -3.33 10.90 5.17
C ILE A 165 -1.90 11.37 5.02
N ARG A 166 -1.63 12.63 5.35
CA ARG A 166 -0.29 13.22 5.31
C ARG A 166 0.65 12.49 6.27
N GLY A 167 0.22 12.24 7.51
CA GLY A 167 0.99 11.48 8.49
C GLY A 167 1.35 10.07 8.00
N HIS A 168 0.45 9.40 7.28
CA HIS A 168 0.72 8.10 6.68
C HIS A 168 1.81 8.17 5.59
N LEU A 169 1.74 9.15 4.71
CA LEU A 169 2.75 9.34 3.65
C LEU A 169 4.11 9.75 4.23
N GLU A 170 4.12 10.59 5.28
CA GLU A 170 5.35 10.95 6.01
C GLU A 170 5.96 9.75 6.76
N ASP A 171 5.15 8.80 7.24
CA ASP A 171 5.67 7.55 7.80
C ASP A 171 6.38 6.69 6.73
N ILE A 172 5.86 6.62 5.51
CA ILE A 172 6.55 5.95 4.40
C ILE A 172 7.88 6.66 4.13
N ARG A 173 7.89 7.99 4.01
CA ARG A 173 9.10 8.78 3.83
C ARG A 173 10.11 8.52 4.94
N SER A 174 9.70 8.61 6.20
CA SER A 174 10.56 8.39 7.36
C SER A 174 11.16 6.97 7.40
N ASN A 175 10.44 5.96 6.90
CA ASN A 175 10.96 4.61 6.75
C ASN A 175 12.03 4.53 5.67
N LEU A 176 11.83 5.21 4.54
CA LEU A 176 12.80 5.28 3.44
C LEU A 176 14.09 6.01 3.84
N GLU A 177 13.99 7.08 4.62
CA GLU A 177 15.13 7.86 5.14
C GLU A 177 16.07 7.06 6.05
N LEU A 178 15.61 5.93 6.60
CA LEU A 178 16.51 5.01 7.31
C LEU A 178 17.52 4.30 6.40
N ALA A 179 17.16 4.14 5.13
CA ALA A 179 17.93 3.38 4.17
C ALA A 179 18.62 4.24 3.10
N TYR A 180 18.11 5.44 2.85
CA TYR A 180 18.61 6.32 1.80
C TYR A 180 18.98 7.69 2.41
N GLU A 181 20.21 8.11 2.20
CA GLU A 181 20.72 9.41 2.71
C GLU A 181 20.15 10.60 1.94
N THR A 182 19.81 10.40 0.67
CA THR A 182 19.26 11.46 -0.18
C THR A 182 18.00 10.95 -0.86
N LEU A 183 16.89 11.64 -0.61
CA LEU A 183 15.58 11.39 -1.21
C LEU A 183 15.00 12.71 -1.72
N GLU A 184 14.54 12.71 -2.96
CA GLU A 184 13.63 13.74 -3.45
C GLU A 184 12.20 13.21 -3.26
N VAL A 185 11.38 13.91 -2.50
CA VAL A 185 10.02 13.48 -2.14
C VAL A 185 9.02 14.61 -2.39
N GLY A 186 8.00 14.33 -3.19
CA GLY A 186 6.82 15.16 -3.31
C GLY A 186 5.62 14.46 -2.67
N ILE A 187 4.81 15.16 -1.89
CA ILE A 187 3.56 14.67 -1.33
C ILE A 187 2.42 15.54 -1.84
N GLY A 188 1.47 14.92 -2.56
CA GLY A 188 0.23 15.54 -3.00
C GLY A 188 -0.97 14.87 -2.33
N ILE A 189 -1.99 15.65 -1.97
CA ILE A 189 -3.28 15.14 -1.47
C ILE A 189 -4.36 15.69 -2.39
N TYR A 190 -5.17 14.79 -2.90
CA TYR A 190 -6.27 15.09 -3.82
C TYR A 190 -7.57 14.60 -3.16
N VAL A 191 -8.55 15.46 -3.02
CA VAL A 191 -9.87 15.24 -2.39
C VAL A 191 -10.99 15.57 -3.35
#